data_2bdff0c5e0d0e0154d1f27063b015e5d
#
_entry.id   2bdff0c5e0d0e0154d1f27063b015e5d
#
_cell.length_a   1.000
_cell.length_b   1.000
_cell.length_c   1.000
_cell.angle_alpha   90.00
_cell.angle_beta   90.00
_cell.angle_gamma   90.00
#
_symmetry.space_group_name_H-M   'P 1'
#
loop_
_entity.id
_entity.type
_entity.pdbx_description
1 polymer ?
#
loop_
_entity_poly.entity_id
_entity_poly.type
_entity_poly.pdbx_seq_one_letter_code
_entity_poly.pdbx_strand_id
1 'polypeptide(L)'
;GNPSSHYSVGYEAKEFVDTGRAQVAKAINASPAELFFTSCGSEADNWAVKGTAFTKARQNKKHLITSAFEHHAIMHSMAALERMGFEVTYIKPTAEGYIRPEDVEAAIRPDTALVSIMMANNEIGTIQPIKEIAEVAHKHGVWMHTDAVQAVGAIPVDVKELGVDMLSMSAHKFNGPKGMGALYCRKGIWPQNLIDGGSQEARHRAGTENVAGIAGMGKALEMAVTHLDERMAHEKELRDYV
;
A
#
# COMPACT_ATOMS: atom_id res chain seq x y z
N GLY A 1 23.62 5.89 14.05
CA GLY A 1 24.39 4.87 13.33
C GLY A 1 23.75 4.48 12.01
N ASN A 2 24.50 3.83 11.14
CA ASN A 2 23.95 3.22 9.93
C ASN A 2 23.52 1.78 10.27
N PRO A 3 22.23 1.38 10.10
CA PRO A 3 21.74 0.05 10.46
C PRO A 3 22.41 -1.11 9.70
N SER A 4 23.01 -0.82 8.54
CA SER A 4 23.73 -1.80 7.72
C SER A 4 25.19 -2.01 8.16
N SER A 5 25.68 -1.30 9.18
CA SER A 5 27.07 -1.35 9.62
C SER A 5 27.26 -2.28 10.82
N HIS A 6 28.38 -3.03 10.82
CA HIS A 6 28.73 -4.03 11.86
C HIS A 6 29.54 -3.41 13.02
N TYR A 7 28.98 -2.39 13.69
CA TYR A 7 29.55 -1.78 14.88
C TYR A 7 28.43 -1.37 15.87
N SER A 8 28.74 -1.06 17.14
CA SER A 8 27.75 -0.89 18.22
C SER A 8 26.62 0.08 17.87
N VAL A 9 26.94 1.30 17.45
CA VAL A 9 25.91 2.29 17.05
C VAL A 9 25.14 1.91 15.77
N GLY A 10 25.65 1.00 14.94
CA GLY A 10 24.93 0.40 13.83
C GLY A 10 23.88 -0.60 14.31
N TYR A 11 24.25 -1.44 15.28
CA TYR A 11 23.31 -2.40 15.90
C TYR A 11 22.19 -1.70 16.66
N GLU A 12 22.49 -0.63 17.42
CA GLU A 12 21.44 0.19 18.06
C GLU A 12 20.47 0.79 17.03
N ALA A 13 20.99 1.34 15.93
CA ALA A 13 20.16 1.88 14.86
C ALA A 13 19.28 0.79 14.21
N LYS A 14 19.83 -0.42 14.03
CA LYS A 14 19.10 -1.56 13.49
C LYS A 14 17.97 -2.00 14.41
N GLU A 15 18.15 -1.99 15.71
CA GLU A 15 17.12 -2.34 16.69
C GLU A 15 15.90 -1.41 16.57
N PHE A 16 16.12 -0.09 16.38
CA PHE A 16 15.02 0.86 16.12
C PHE A 16 14.27 0.55 14.81
N VAL A 17 15.00 0.18 13.76
CA VAL A 17 14.38 -0.20 12.48
C VAL A 17 13.56 -1.47 12.62
N ASP A 18 14.13 -2.51 13.27
CA ASP A 18 13.46 -3.80 13.46
C ASP A 18 12.21 -3.64 14.34
N THR A 19 12.29 -2.84 15.41
CA THR A 19 11.16 -2.53 16.29
C THR A 19 10.06 -1.79 15.52
N GLY A 20 10.39 -0.73 14.79
CA GLY A 20 9.42 0.03 14.00
C GLY A 20 8.75 -0.85 12.92
N ARG A 21 9.51 -1.72 12.27
CA ARG A 21 9.00 -2.69 11.31
C ARG A 21 8.03 -3.67 11.94
N ALA A 22 8.36 -4.21 13.11
CA ALA A 22 7.48 -5.12 13.85
C ALA A 22 6.18 -4.44 14.28
N GLN A 23 6.24 -3.19 14.73
CA GLN A 23 5.05 -2.41 15.11
C GLN A 23 4.12 -2.18 13.91
N VAL A 24 4.66 -1.73 12.76
CA VAL A 24 3.86 -1.50 11.54
C VAL A 24 3.27 -2.81 11.04
N ALA A 25 4.05 -3.88 10.96
CA ALA A 25 3.57 -5.18 10.51
C ALA A 25 2.45 -5.73 11.40
N LYS A 26 2.62 -5.66 12.72
CA LYS A 26 1.61 -6.08 13.69
C LYS A 26 0.29 -5.33 13.51
N ALA A 27 0.35 -4.03 13.27
CA ALA A 27 -0.83 -3.16 13.14
C ALA A 27 -1.75 -3.53 11.97
N ILE A 28 -1.22 -4.18 10.93
CA ILE A 28 -1.98 -4.63 9.75
C ILE A 28 -2.03 -6.16 9.63
N ASN A 29 -1.68 -6.91 10.69
CA ASN A 29 -1.59 -8.39 10.71
C ASN A 29 -0.68 -8.99 9.63
N ALA A 30 0.42 -8.30 9.28
CA ALA A 30 1.46 -8.77 8.37
C ALA A 30 2.65 -9.40 9.11
N SER A 31 3.51 -10.12 8.37
CA SER A 31 4.85 -10.48 8.82
C SER A 31 5.80 -9.29 8.62
N PRO A 32 6.77 -9.03 9.52
CA PRO A 32 7.80 -8.00 9.29
C PRO A 32 8.56 -8.17 7.97
N ALA A 33 8.73 -9.39 7.49
CA ALA A 33 9.41 -9.70 6.22
C ALA A 33 8.58 -9.34 4.97
N GLU A 34 7.31 -8.99 5.13
CA GLU A 34 6.41 -8.57 4.04
C GLU A 34 6.28 -7.04 3.96
N LEU A 35 7.00 -6.31 4.80
CA LEU A 35 6.93 -4.85 4.88
C LEU A 35 8.21 -4.20 4.38
N PHE A 36 8.08 -3.20 3.50
CA PHE A 36 9.19 -2.44 2.91
C PHE A 36 8.95 -0.95 3.12
N PHE A 37 9.92 -0.26 3.74
CA PHE A 37 9.82 1.18 3.97
C PHE A 37 10.11 1.98 2.71
N THR A 38 9.32 3.03 2.53
CA THR A 38 9.42 4.00 1.42
C THR A 38 9.46 5.42 1.99
N SER A 39 9.71 6.40 1.15
CA SER A 39 9.71 7.82 1.55
C SER A 39 8.30 8.40 1.73
N CYS A 40 7.28 7.77 1.18
CA CYS A 40 5.87 8.22 1.27
C CYS A 40 4.92 7.18 0.64
N GLY A 41 3.62 7.38 0.80
CA GLY A 41 2.59 6.59 0.13
C GLY A 41 2.72 6.64 -1.40
N SER A 42 3.04 7.79 -1.98
CA SER A 42 3.21 7.91 -3.45
C SER A 42 4.37 7.05 -3.98
N GLU A 43 5.47 6.88 -3.24
CA GLU A 43 6.53 5.95 -3.63
C GLU A 43 6.03 4.51 -3.55
N ALA A 44 5.29 4.15 -2.48
CA ALA A 44 4.71 2.82 -2.31
C ALA A 44 3.74 2.48 -3.45
N ASP A 45 2.83 3.39 -3.81
CA ASP A 45 1.89 3.24 -4.92
C ASP A 45 2.59 3.08 -6.27
N ASN A 46 3.57 3.95 -6.55
CA ASN A 46 4.35 3.86 -7.78
C ASN A 46 5.09 2.51 -7.86
N TRP A 47 5.65 2.06 -6.75
CA TRP A 47 6.34 0.77 -6.70
C TRP A 47 5.38 -0.39 -6.93
N ALA A 48 4.25 -0.45 -6.24
CA ALA A 48 3.23 -1.47 -6.45
C ALA A 48 2.75 -1.51 -7.90
N VAL A 49 2.37 -0.37 -8.47
CA VAL A 49 1.78 -0.28 -9.82
C VAL A 49 2.84 -0.52 -10.90
N LYS A 50 3.90 0.29 -10.93
CA LYS A 50 4.93 0.20 -11.99
C LYS A 50 5.77 -1.06 -11.86
N GLY A 51 6.16 -1.42 -10.63
CA GLY A 51 6.92 -2.64 -10.38
C GLY A 51 6.17 -3.89 -10.81
N THR A 52 4.85 -3.96 -10.56
CA THR A 52 4.01 -5.06 -11.04
C THR A 52 3.90 -5.04 -12.57
N ALA A 53 3.63 -3.89 -13.17
CA ALA A 53 3.53 -3.75 -14.62
C ALA A 53 4.80 -4.28 -15.31
N PHE A 54 5.98 -3.87 -14.85
CA PHE A 54 7.26 -4.31 -15.43
C PHE A 54 7.55 -5.80 -15.17
N THR A 55 7.19 -6.33 -13.99
CA THR A 55 7.31 -7.75 -13.67
C THR A 55 6.45 -8.59 -14.61
N LYS A 56 5.18 -8.22 -14.77
CA LYS A 56 4.18 -8.99 -15.52
C LYS A 56 4.28 -8.82 -17.03
N ALA A 57 4.85 -7.70 -17.52
CA ALA A 57 5.14 -7.51 -18.94
C ALA A 57 6.04 -8.61 -19.54
N ARG A 58 6.92 -9.20 -18.71
CA ARG A 58 7.75 -10.37 -19.10
C ARG A 58 6.92 -11.63 -19.40
N GLN A 59 5.67 -11.65 -18.95
CA GLN A 59 4.69 -12.72 -19.19
C GLN A 59 3.62 -12.29 -20.22
N ASN A 60 3.89 -11.23 -20.99
CA ASN A 60 2.95 -10.60 -21.94
C ASN A 60 1.66 -10.07 -21.28
N LYS A 61 1.67 -9.78 -19.99
CA LYS A 61 0.55 -9.15 -19.31
C LYS A 61 0.80 -7.65 -19.22
N LYS A 62 0.02 -6.87 -19.98
CA LYS A 62 0.19 -5.42 -20.12
C LYS A 62 -1.07 -4.62 -19.83
N HIS A 63 -2.11 -5.26 -19.32
CA HIS A 63 -3.35 -4.60 -18.92
C HIS A 63 -3.40 -4.40 -17.41
N LEU A 64 -3.86 -3.23 -16.97
CA LEU A 64 -4.08 -2.89 -15.56
C LEU A 64 -5.51 -2.37 -15.39
N ILE A 65 -6.06 -2.58 -14.20
CA ILE A 65 -7.39 -2.10 -13.83
C ILE A 65 -7.25 -1.20 -12.60
N THR A 66 -7.90 -0.04 -12.64
CA THR A 66 -7.98 0.87 -11.50
C THR A 66 -9.33 1.58 -11.47
N SER A 67 -9.63 2.34 -10.41
CA SER A 67 -10.83 3.17 -10.37
C SER A 67 -10.59 4.55 -10.99
N ALA A 68 -11.67 5.21 -11.41
CA ALA A 68 -11.61 6.55 -12.01
C ALA A 68 -11.49 7.68 -10.96
N PHE A 69 -11.41 7.36 -9.67
CA PHE A 69 -11.35 8.34 -8.58
C PHE A 69 -10.23 8.09 -7.55
N GLU A 70 -9.17 7.42 -8.01
CA GLU A 70 -7.96 7.17 -7.23
C GLU A 70 -7.20 8.47 -6.88
N HIS A 71 -6.34 8.38 -5.86
CA HIS A 71 -5.36 9.42 -5.60
C HIS A 71 -4.42 9.62 -6.81
N HIS A 72 -3.94 10.85 -7.01
CA HIS A 72 -3.05 11.21 -8.13
C HIS A 72 -1.79 10.32 -8.24
N ALA A 73 -1.31 9.74 -7.13
CA ALA A 73 -0.18 8.81 -7.14
C ALA A 73 -0.47 7.55 -7.99
N ILE A 74 -1.70 7.05 -7.95
CA ILE A 74 -2.17 5.94 -8.80
C ILE A 74 -2.50 6.45 -10.20
N MET A 75 -3.34 7.49 -10.32
CA MET A 75 -3.79 8.00 -11.62
C MET A 75 -2.62 8.38 -12.54
N HIS A 76 -1.64 9.13 -12.02
CA HIS A 76 -0.50 9.55 -12.83
C HIS A 76 0.49 8.40 -13.09
N SER A 77 0.57 7.39 -12.22
CA SER A 77 1.34 6.17 -12.47
C SER A 77 0.72 5.35 -13.61
N MET A 78 -0.60 5.20 -13.62
CA MET A 78 -1.33 4.54 -14.70
C MET A 78 -1.14 5.28 -16.02
N ALA A 79 -1.36 6.60 -16.04
CA ALA A 79 -1.14 7.43 -17.23
C ALA A 79 0.33 7.38 -17.75
N ALA A 80 1.31 7.24 -16.86
CA ALA A 80 2.70 7.04 -17.26
C ALA A 80 2.90 5.68 -17.94
N LEU A 81 2.26 4.62 -17.44
CA LEU A 81 2.32 3.29 -18.04
C LEU A 81 1.62 3.23 -19.41
N GLU A 82 0.50 3.95 -19.59
CA GLU A 82 -0.17 4.08 -20.90
C GLU A 82 0.79 4.64 -21.96
N ARG A 83 1.56 5.70 -21.61
CA ARG A 83 2.59 6.25 -22.49
C ARG A 83 3.73 5.27 -22.82
N MET A 84 3.90 4.24 -22.00
CA MET A 84 4.89 3.15 -22.19
C MET A 84 4.31 1.93 -22.91
N GLY A 85 3.06 2.01 -23.40
CA GLY A 85 2.40 0.95 -24.18
C GLY A 85 1.70 -0.11 -23.33
N PHE A 86 1.34 0.21 -22.09
CA PHE A 86 0.39 -0.57 -21.29
C PHE A 86 -1.04 -0.08 -21.57
N GLU A 87 -2.01 -0.93 -21.29
CA GLU A 87 -3.42 -0.56 -21.35
C GLU A 87 -4.01 -0.46 -19.96
N VAL A 88 -4.86 0.54 -19.71
CA VAL A 88 -5.49 0.75 -18.40
C VAL A 88 -6.99 0.85 -18.55
N THR A 89 -7.73 0.07 -17.78
CA THR A 89 -9.18 0.23 -17.61
C THR A 89 -9.47 0.99 -16.32
N TYR A 90 -10.18 2.11 -16.46
CA TYR A 90 -10.63 2.95 -15.34
C TYR A 90 -12.10 2.66 -15.03
N ILE A 91 -12.37 1.96 -13.94
CA ILE A 91 -13.75 1.63 -13.52
C ILE A 91 -14.39 2.86 -12.87
N LYS A 92 -15.56 3.22 -13.36
CA LYS A 92 -16.33 4.34 -12.76
C LYS A 92 -17.02 3.87 -11.49
N PRO A 93 -16.95 4.66 -10.40
CA PRO A 93 -17.73 4.37 -9.20
C PRO A 93 -19.23 4.50 -9.46
N THR A 94 -20.05 3.84 -8.65
CA THR A 94 -21.49 4.06 -8.59
C THR A 94 -21.82 5.50 -8.14
N ALA A 95 -23.09 5.89 -8.16
CA ALA A 95 -23.52 7.20 -7.67
C ALA A 95 -23.20 7.41 -6.18
N GLU A 96 -23.15 6.32 -5.40
CA GLU A 96 -22.79 6.31 -3.98
C GLU A 96 -21.27 6.26 -3.76
N GLY A 97 -20.46 6.21 -4.82
CA GLY A 97 -18.99 6.20 -4.73
C GLY A 97 -18.38 4.83 -4.46
N TYR A 98 -18.99 3.73 -4.87
CA TYR A 98 -18.48 2.36 -4.71
C TYR A 98 -18.03 1.76 -6.03
N ILE A 99 -16.94 0.96 -5.97
CA ILE A 99 -16.52 0.07 -7.06
C ILE A 99 -17.15 -1.30 -6.82
N ARG A 100 -17.95 -1.78 -7.75
CA ARG A 100 -18.56 -3.10 -7.63
C ARG A 100 -17.59 -4.19 -8.07
N PRO A 101 -17.47 -5.30 -7.31
CA PRO A 101 -16.60 -6.43 -7.70
C PRO A 101 -16.94 -6.99 -9.08
N GLU A 102 -18.23 -6.97 -9.47
CA GLU A 102 -18.70 -7.45 -10.78
C GLU A 102 -18.17 -6.60 -11.92
N ASP A 103 -18.03 -5.29 -11.74
CA ASP A 103 -17.46 -4.39 -12.75
C ASP A 103 -15.95 -4.64 -12.91
N VAL A 104 -15.26 -4.97 -11.80
CA VAL A 104 -13.86 -5.40 -11.84
C VAL A 104 -13.73 -6.73 -12.58
N GLU A 105 -14.58 -7.73 -12.27
CA GLU A 105 -14.56 -9.03 -12.93
C GLU A 105 -14.80 -8.91 -14.45
N ALA A 106 -15.76 -8.09 -14.85
CA ALA A 106 -16.07 -7.83 -16.27
C ALA A 106 -14.92 -7.15 -17.03
N ALA A 107 -14.06 -6.40 -16.34
CA ALA A 107 -12.90 -5.73 -16.92
C ALA A 107 -11.64 -6.62 -17.00
N ILE A 108 -11.60 -7.74 -16.28
CA ILE A 108 -10.43 -8.65 -16.29
C ILE A 108 -10.31 -9.34 -17.66
N ARG A 109 -9.09 -9.32 -18.18
CA ARG A 109 -8.69 -9.94 -19.45
C ARG A 109 -7.56 -10.96 -19.18
N PRO A 110 -7.28 -11.87 -20.14
CA PRO A 110 -6.18 -12.83 -20.01
C PRO A 110 -4.80 -12.17 -19.80
N ASP A 111 -4.60 -10.95 -20.29
CA ASP A 111 -3.38 -10.16 -20.17
C ASP A 111 -3.42 -9.15 -19.01
N THR A 112 -4.42 -9.23 -18.11
CA THR A 112 -4.47 -8.37 -16.92
C THR A 112 -3.35 -8.75 -15.94
N ALA A 113 -2.58 -7.75 -15.53
CA ALA A 113 -1.44 -7.86 -14.63
C ALA A 113 -1.78 -7.51 -13.19
N LEU A 114 -2.61 -6.47 -12.99
CA LEU A 114 -2.91 -5.86 -11.71
C LEU A 114 -4.33 -5.29 -11.67
N VAL A 115 -4.98 -5.46 -10.54
CA VAL A 115 -6.10 -4.64 -10.09
C VAL A 115 -5.59 -3.76 -8.94
N SER A 116 -5.81 -2.45 -9.03
CA SER A 116 -5.39 -1.48 -8.00
C SER A 116 -6.57 -0.57 -7.69
N ILE A 117 -7.18 -0.73 -6.51
CA ILE A 117 -8.34 0.03 -6.03
C ILE A 117 -8.03 0.57 -4.64
N MET A 118 -8.22 1.87 -4.41
CA MET A 118 -8.02 2.48 -3.11
C MET A 118 -9.00 1.92 -2.08
N MET A 119 -8.54 1.75 -0.81
CA MET A 119 -9.36 1.19 0.25
C MET A 119 -10.41 2.18 0.78
N ALA A 120 -10.03 3.45 0.91
CA ALA A 120 -10.93 4.53 1.30
C ALA A 120 -10.63 5.77 0.48
N ASN A 121 -11.68 6.42 -0.05
CA ASN A 121 -11.50 7.60 -0.87
C ASN A 121 -11.19 8.84 -0.02
N ASN A 122 -10.18 9.59 -0.41
CA ASN A 122 -9.67 10.76 0.31
C ASN A 122 -10.58 12.00 0.24
N GLU A 123 -11.52 12.04 -0.72
CA GLU A 123 -12.43 13.18 -0.92
C GLU A 123 -13.80 12.93 -0.31
N ILE A 124 -14.39 11.77 -0.57
CA ILE A 124 -15.78 11.46 -0.18
C ILE A 124 -15.89 10.44 0.96
N GLY A 125 -14.77 9.82 1.38
CA GLY A 125 -14.71 8.93 2.54
C GLY A 125 -15.32 7.54 2.35
N THR A 126 -15.76 7.16 1.15
CA THR A 126 -16.30 5.82 0.89
C THR A 126 -15.25 4.74 1.06
N ILE A 127 -15.59 3.65 1.77
CA ILE A 127 -14.76 2.48 1.97
C ILE A 127 -15.14 1.44 0.91
N GLN A 128 -14.15 0.96 0.16
CA GLN A 128 -14.37 0.03 -0.95
C GLN A 128 -14.40 -1.43 -0.49
N PRO A 129 -15.12 -2.33 -1.18
CA PRO A 129 -15.21 -3.76 -0.87
C PRO A 129 -13.93 -4.50 -1.34
N ILE A 130 -12.80 -4.17 -0.70
CA ILE A 130 -11.46 -4.64 -1.13
C ILE A 130 -11.34 -6.15 -1.06
N LYS A 131 -11.94 -6.80 -0.05
CA LYS A 131 -11.91 -8.25 0.10
C LYS A 131 -12.54 -8.94 -1.11
N GLU A 132 -13.75 -8.56 -1.45
CA GLU A 132 -14.51 -9.12 -2.57
C GLU A 132 -13.80 -8.86 -3.91
N ILE A 133 -13.20 -7.67 -4.06
CA ILE A 133 -12.40 -7.33 -5.25
C ILE A 133 -11.13 -8.19 -5.31
N ALA A 134 -10.46 -8.44 -4.18
CA ALA A 134 -9.29 -9.31 -4.12
C ALA A 134 -9.64 -10.77 -4.47
N GLU A 135 -10.78 -11.27 -3.98
CA GLU A 135 -11.28 -12.60 -4.32
C GLU A 135 -11.51 -12.73 -5.83
N VAL A 136 -12.12 -11.74 -6.46
CA VAL A 136 -12.32 -11.67 -7.91
C VAL A 136 -10.98 -11.66 -8.65
N ALA A 137 -10.05 -10.80 -8.28
CA ALA A 137 -8.73 -10.71 -8.91
C ALA A 137 -7.99 -12.06 -8.83
N HIS A 138 -7.99 -12.69 -7.67
CA HIS A 138 -7.31 -13.97 -7.44
C HIS A 138 -7.95 -15.15 -8.20
N LYS A 139 -9.27 -15.19 -8.34
CA LYS A 139 -9.98 -16.17 -9.16
C LYS A 139 -9.45 -16.21 -10.61
N HIS A 140 -8.98 -15.06 -11.11
CA HIS A 140 -8.40 -14.89 -12.44
C HIS A 140 -6.85 -14.89 -12.46
N GLY A 141 -6.18 -15.13 -11.32
CA GLY A 141 -4.72 -15.12 -11.23
C GLY A 141 -4.07 -13.74 -11.42
N VAL A 142 -4.81 -12.68 -11.10
CA VAL A 142 -4.39 -11.28 -11.16
C VAL A 142 -3.96 -10.81 -9.79
N TRP A 143 -2.87 -10.03 -9.71
CA TRP A 143 -2.44 -9.44 -8.43
C TRP A 143 -3.35 -8.28 -8.02
N MET A 144 -3.58 -8.17 -6.70
CA MET A 144 -4.40 -7.12 -6.10
C MET A 144 -3.55 -6.18 -5.24
N HIS A 145 -3.60 -4.88 -5.58
CA HIS A 145 -3.05 -3.79 -4.78
C HIS A 145 -4.17 -2.90 -4.24
N THR A 146 -4.00 -2.38 -3.04
CA THR A 146 -4.85 -1.32 -2.50
C THR A 146 -4.01 -0.15 -1.97
N ASP A 147 -4.34 1.07 -2.41
CA ASP A 147 -3.92 2.28 -1.72
C ASP A 147 -4.75 2.40 -0.43
N ALA A 148 -4.14 2.09 0.70
CA ALA A 148 -4.74 2.17 2.02
C ALA A 148 -4.24 3.37 2.83
N VAL A 149 -3.68 4.38 2.16
CA VAL A 149 -3.12 5.59 2.80
C VAL A 149 -4.15 6.28 3.68
N GLN A 150 -5.43 6.30 3.30
CA GLN A 150 -6.50 6.89 4.10
C GLN A 150 -7.12 5.91 5.12
N ALA A 151 -6.85 4.61 5.01
CA ALA A 151 -7.47 3.58 5.83
C ALA A 151 -6.61 3.19 7.04
N VAL A 152 -5.30 2.99 6.81
CA VAL A 152 -4.36 2.53 7.87
C VAL A 152 -4.31 3.54 9.01
N GLY A 153 -4.62 3.05 10.22
CA GLY A 153 -4.68 3.86 11.43
C GLY A 153 -5.96 4.70 11.59
N ALA A 154 -6.89 4.66 10.61
CA ALA A 154 -8.20 5.33 10.67
C ALA A 154 -9.36 4.33 10.78
N ILE A 155 -9.25 3.15 10.17
CA ILE A 155 -10.19 2.03 10.28
C ILE A 155 -9.41 0.73 10.48
N PRO A 156 -10.05 -0.38 10.91
CA PRO A 156 -9.39 -1.68 11.02
C PRO A 156 -8.85 -2.15 9.65
N VAL A 157 -7.58 -2.58 9.63
CA VAL A 157 -6.92 -3.11 8.44
C VAL A 157 -6.22 -4.41 8.79
N ASP A 158 -6.64 -5.50 8.17
CA ASP A 158 -6.04 -6.83 8.29
C ASP A 158 -5.75 -7.36 6.88
N VAL A 159 -4.47 -7.41 6.50
CA VAL A 159 -4.08 -7.81 5.14
C VAL A 159 -4.40 -9.25 4.81
N LYS A 160 -4.51 -10.13 5.83
CA LYS A 160 -4.87 -11.54 5.64
C LYS A 160 -6.37 -11.68 5.39
N GLU A 161 -7.19 -10.91 6.11
CA GLU A 161 -8.64 -10.88 5.92
C GLU A 161 -9.02 -10.24 4.58
N LEU A 162 -8.35 -9.12 4.23
CA LEU A 162 -8.54 -8.45 2.95
C LEU A 162 -8.08 -9.30 1.76
N GLY A 163 -7.10 -10.18 1.97
CA GLY A 163 -6.55 -11.02 0.92
C GLY A 163 -5.73 -10.30 -0.13
N VAL A 164 -5.33 -9.05 0.10
CA VAL A 164 -4.55 -8.27 -0.87
C VAL A 164 -3.12 -8.78 -1.03
N ASP A 165 -2.54 -8.60 -2.21
CA ASP A 165 -1.14 -8.92 -2.50
C ASP A 165 -0.20 -7.80 -2.09
N MET A 166 -0.66 -6.56 -2.22
CA MET A 166 0.11 -5.36 -1.88
C MET A 166 -0.81 -4.30 -1.27
N LEU A 167 -0.24 -3.51 -0.33
CA LEU A 167 -0.94 -2.42 0.33
C LEU A 167 0.03 -1.26 0.58
N SER A 168 -0.36 -0.07 0.13
CA SER A 168 0.40 1.16 0.36
C SER A 168 -0.10 1.93 1.58
N MET A 169 0.82 2.53 2.35
CA MET A 169 0.50 3.38 3.49
C MET A 169 1.46 4.56 3.61
N SER A 170 1.04 5.60 4.34
CA SER A 170 1.83 6.82 4.57
C SER A 170 1.70 7.30 6.02
N ALA A 171 2.84 7.48 6.69
CA ALA A 171 2.90 7.75 8.12
C ALA A 171 2.16 9.02 8.55
N HIS A 172 2.21 10.09 7.74
CA HIS A 172 1.57 11.35 8.08
C HIS A 172 0.03 11.29 8.17
N LYS A 173 -0.59 10.24 7.65
CA LYS A 173 -2.06 10.05 7.73
C LYS A 173 -2.53 9.49 9.07
N PHE A 174 -1.61 8.89 9.84
CA PHE A 174 -1.86 8.46 11.22
C PHE A 174 -0.94 9.17 12.24
N ASN A 175 -0.67 10.46 11.98
CA ASN A 175 0.13 11.36 12.84
C ASN A 175 1.59 10.95 13.03
N GLY A 176 2.12 10.13 12.12
CA GLY A 176 3.54 9.80 12.04
C GLY A 176 4.34 10.85 11.26
N PRO A 177 5.67 10.67 11.13
CA PRO A 177 6.52 11.61 10.46
C PRO A 177 6.23 11.72 8.96
N LYS A 178 6.26 12.94 8.43
CA LYS A 178 6.31 13.17 6.97
C LYS A 178 7.60 12.60 6.41
N GLY A 179 7.60 12.22 5.13
CA GLY A 179 8.76 11.59 4.50
C GLY A 179 8.93 10.11 4.85
N MET A 180 7.87 9.46 5.35
CA MET A 180 7.81 8.02 5.61
C MET A 180 6.53 7.40 5.07
N GLY A 181 6.68 6.26 4.43
CA GLY A 181 5.62 5.36 4.00
C GLY A 181 6.10 3.92 4.06
N ALA A 182 5.23 2.99 3.68
CA ALA A 182 5.59 1.59 3.52
C ALA A 182 4.71 0.92 2.47
N LEU A 183 5.28 -0.09 1.83
CA LEU A 183 4.59 -1.04 1.00
C LEU A 183 4.57 -2.40 1.70
N TYR A 184 3.39 -2.95 1.91
CA TYR A 184 3.21 -4.35 2.21
C TYR A 184 3.22 -5.14 0.90
N CYS A 185 3.99 -6.22 0.84
CA CYS A 185 3.96 -7.21 -0.22
C CYS A 185 3.82 -8.60 0.38
N ARG A 186 2.73 -9.29 0.07
CA ARG A 186 2.49 -10.67 0.51
C ARG A 186 3.66 -11.57 0.07
N LYS A 187 4.06 -12.49 0.91
CA LYS A 187 5.12 -13.46 0.61
C LYS A 187 4.90 -14.13 -0.75
N GLY A 188 5.91 -14.07 -1.61
CA GLY A 188 5.85 -14.61 -2.98
C GLY A 188 5.42 -13.59 -4.04
N ILE A 189 5.03 -12.38 -3.64
CA ILE A 189 4.71 -11.26 -4.53
C ILE A 189 5.92 -10.32 -4.59
N TRP A 190 6.55 -10.21 -5.76
CA TRP A 190 7.77 -9.46 -5.95
C TRP A 190 7.64 -8.48 -7.13
N PRO A 191 7.12 -7.27 -6.92
CA PRO A 191 7.16 -6.22 -7.94
C PRO A 191 8.61 -5.83 -8.22
N GLN A 192 8.93 -5.52 -9.46
CA GLN A 192 10.27 -5.05 -9.83
C GLN A 192 10.65 -3.81 -9.00
N ASN A 193 11.88 -3.75 -8.54
CA ASN A 193 12.40 -2.59 -7.82
C ASN A 193 12.27 -1.32 -8.65
N LEU A 194 11.93 -0.20 -8.01
CA LEU A 194 11.99 1.13 -8.63
C LEU A 194 13.28 1.87 -8.30
N ILE A 195 13.87 1.56 -7.15
CA ILE A 195 15.11 2.19 -6.67
C ILE A 195 16.15 1.09 -6.52
N ASP A 196 17.06 1.04 -7.47
CA ASP A 196 18.18 0.11 -7.46
C ASP A 196 19.38 0.69 -6.71
N GLY A 197 20.19 -0.18 -6.07
CA GLY A 197 21.39 0.24 -5.32
C GLY A 197 21.85 -0.77 -4.29
N GLY A 198 21.99 -0.34 -3.03
CA GLY A 198 22.43 -1.18 -1.92
C GLY A 198 21.42 -2.25 -1.50
N SER A 199 21.80 -3.04 -0.49
CA SER A 199 21.01 -4.20 -0.04
C SER A 199 19.94 -3.88 1.01
N GLN A 200 19.62 -2.62 1.24
CA GLN A 200 18.59 -2.20 2.18
C GLN A 200 17.23 -2.80 1.79
N GLU A 201 16.31 -2.83 2.73
CA GLU A 201 14.99 -3.42 2.54
C GLU A 201 15.04 -4.78 1.83
N ALA A 202 15.91 -5.67 2.28
CA ALA A 202 16.14 -7.00 1.72
C ALA A 202 16.47 -7.00 0.20
N ARG A 203 17.14 -5.98 -0.32
CA ARG A 203 17.48 -5.73 -1.74
C ARG A 203 16.30 -5.32 -2.62
N HIS A 204 15.16 -4.98 -2.04
CA HIS A 204 13.98 -4.58 -2.80
C HIS A 204 13.85 -3.05 -2.93
N ARG A 205 14.44 -2.29 -2.01
CA ARG A 205 14.45 -0.82 -2.08
C ARG A 205 15.75 -0.28 -1.50
N ALA A 206 16.60 0.25 -2.35
CA ALA A 206 17.90 0.77 -1.97
C ALA A 206 17.80 2.14 -1.26
N GLY A 207 18.86 2.49 -0.52
CA GLY A 207 18.99 3.73 0.23
C GLY A 207 19.04 3.50 1.73
N THR A 208 19.97 4.18 2.41
CA THR A 208 20.13 4.08 3.87
C THR A 208 18.82 4.36 4.57
N GLU A 209 18.46 3.48 5.51
CA GLU A 209 17.18 3.53 6.22
C GLU A 209 17.06 4.80 7.07
N ASN A 210 15.91 5.47 6.98
CA ASN A 210 15.55 6.60 7.83
C ASN A 210 15.16 6.09 9.23
N VAL A 211 16.15 5.79 10.07
CA VAL A 211 15.97 5.18 11.39
C VAL A 211 14.95 5.93 12.25
N ALA A 212 15.10 7.26 12.36
CA ALA A 212 14.20 8.09 13.17
C ALA A 212 12.77 8.10 12.59
N GLY A 213 12.67 8.19 11.27
CA GLY A 213 11.37 8.15 10.57
C GLY A 213 10.66 6.81 10.74
N ILE A 214 11.39 5.69 10.64
CA ILE A 214 10.85 4.33 10.82
C ILE A 214 10.37 4.12 12.25
N ALA A 215 11.18 4.49 13.26
CA ALA A 215 10.80 4.41 14.66
C ALA A 215 9.55 5.26 14.95
N GLY A 216 9.51 6.48 14.43
CA GLY A 216 8.34 7.38 14.56
C GLY A 216 7.09 6.84 13.88
N MET A 217 7.23 6.25 12.69
CA MET A 217 6.12 5.60 11.95
C MET A 217 5.57 4.42 12.74
N GLY A 218 6.44 3.53 13.25
CA GLY A 218 6.03 2.36 14.03
C GLY A 218 5.27 2.78 15.29
N LYS A 219 5.80 3.74 16.05
CA LYS A 219 5.16 4.24 17.27
C LYS A 219 3.83 4.93 17.00
N ALA A 220 3.75 5.76 15.97
CA ALA A 220 2.52 6.46 15.60
C ALA A 220 1.41 5.47 15.21
N LEU A 221 1.74 4.45 14.41
CA LEU A 221 0.75 3.45 14.00
C LEU A 221 0.31 2.56 15.17
N GLU A 222 1.24 2.12 16.02
CA GLU A 222 0.91 1.40 17.25
C GLU A 222 -0.10 2.18 18.10
N MET A 223 0.14 3.48 18.33
CA MET A 223 -0.79 4.34 19.07
C MET A 223 -2.13 4.49 18.35
N ALA A 224 -2.11 4.66 17.02
CA ALA A 224 -3.32 4.83 16.23
C ALA A 224 -4.26 3.61 16.32
N VAL A 225 -3.70 2.39 16.23
CA VAL A 225 -4.50 1.16 16.30
C VAL A 225 -4.90 0.78 17.72
N THR A 226 -4.09 1.12 18.74
CA THR A 226 -4.43 0.85 20.14
C THR A 226 -5.65 1.65 20.61
N HIS A 227 -5.83 2.85 20.11
CA HIS A 227 -6.96 3.75 20.45
C HIS A 227 -7.95 3.92 19.30
N LEU A 228 -8.00 2.96 18.37
CA LEU A 228 -8.77 3.09 17.13
C LEU A 228 -10.27 3.26 17.41
N ASP A 229 -10.86 2.41 18.25
CA ASP A 229 -12.30 2.43 18.54
C ASP A 229 -12.73 3.74 19.22
N GLU A 230 -11.92 4.25 20.17
CA GLU A 230 -12.17 5.52 20.86
C GLU A 230 -12.15 6.69 19.86
N ARG A 231 -11.15 6.71 18.97
CA ARG A 231 -10.99 7.73 17.94
C ARG A 231 -12.13 7.70 16.93
N MET A 232 -12.48 6.53 16.42
CA MET A 232 -13.59 6.35 15.49
C MET A 232 -14.93 6.80 16.10
N ALA A 233 -15.16 6.47 17.38
CA ALA A 233 -16.37 6.89 18.09
C ALA A 233 -16.44 8.43 18.23
N HIS A 234 -15.32 9.07 18.62
CA HIS A 234 -15.22 10.51 18.77
C HIS A 234 -15.38 11.25 17.42
N GLU A 235 -14.69 10.79 16.39
CA GLU A 235 -14.79 11.35 15.03
C GLU A 235 -16.22 11.23 14.48
N LYS A 236 -16.89 10.09 14.74
CA LYS A 236 -18.29 9.89 14.36
C LYS A 236 -19.22 10.85 15.08
N GLU A 237 -19.04 11.05 16.40
CA GLU A 237 -19.83 12.01 17.19
C GLU A 237 -19.70 13.43 16.64
N LEU A 238 -18.47 13.87 16.36
CA LEU A 238 -18.22 15.20 15.79
C LEU A 238 -18.83 15.36 14.39
N ARG A 239 -18.69 14.37 13.54
CA ARG A 239 -19.27 14.37 12.19
C ARG A 239 -20.80 14.47 12.24
N ASP A 240 -21.42 13.68 13.11
CA ASP A 240 -22.89 13.61 13.21
C ASP A 240 -23.48 14.88 13.88
N TYR A 241 -22.64 15.69 14.57
CA TYR A 241 -23.00 16.97 15.17
C TYR A 241 -23.04 18.11 14.14
N VAL A 242 -22.25 18.08 13.07
CA VAL A 242 -22.16 19.11 12.02
C VAL A 242 -23.22 18.91 10.95
#